data_976179bef9fb01836a80f2d05dd30b08
#
_entry.id   976179bef9fb01836a80f2d05dd30b08
#
_cell.length_a   1.000
_cell.length_b   1.000
_cell.length_c   1.000
_cell.angle_alpha   90.00
_cell.angle_beta   90.00
_cell.angle_gamma   90.00
#
_symmetry.space_group_name_H-M   'P 1'
#
loop_
_entity.id
_entity.type
_entity.pdbx_description
1 polymer ?
#
loop_
_entity_poly.entity_id
_entity_poly.type
_entity_poly.pdbx_seq_one_letter_code
_entity_poly.pdbx_strand_id
1 'polypeptide(L)'
;MKKFENMMINRRQALALGLSSAAAMALAACGGGSSDGGSGDAPADEAIEATVTVWGPQEDQSDDNGKWLQTQCEAFAATHPDWTLTFKYGVCSEGDAKTNIGTDPSAGADVYMFANDQIPDLLKAGGIAEFGGSTLDAIKANNSETTVNTVTYDGAVYGVPFTGNTWFMYYDKSVFSDEDIKSLDAMLEKGKVAFPLDNSWYIASFYVANGCTLFGEDGGDAEAGFDFSGDKAVAVTNYLVDLVANKNFANGDVGTNADAKAFFSGTWDYEKALDAYGDNLGIAAAPSITIDGEPKQMKAFAGSKAVGVNPATALYGSHPQVAVALAAYLGGTEAQQAHYDTRNIIPTDTNITVDDALAQAQMDAMSFASIVQPLQANMGNYWTPAESMGKELVAGTVTHDNAADKTESMNTSMNTAAVQ
;
A
#
# COMPACT_ATOMS: atom_id res chain seq x y z
N MET A 1 34.00 20.24 5.29
CA MET A 1 33.43 21.19 6.28
C MET A 1 33.03 22.46 5.56
N LYS A 2 31.78 22.61 5.15
CA LYS A 2 31.15 23.90 4.83
C LYS A 2 29.78 23.85 5.51
N LYS A 3 29.57 24.84 6.36
CA LYS A 3 28.41 25.04 7.22
C LYS A 3 27.16 25.25 6.37
N PHE A 4 26.10 24.53 6.66
CA PHE A 4 24.75 24.92 6.33
C PHE A 4 24.31 25.95 7.36
N GLU A 5 24.19 27.19 6.95
CA GLU A 5 23.60 28.27 7.74
C GLU A 5 22.08 28.23 7.58
N ASN A 6 21.43 28.19 8.72
CA ASN A 6 20.00 28.30 8.94
C ASN A 6 19.33 29.39 8.11
N MET A 7 18.41 29.02 7.24
CA MET A 7 17.43 29.94 6.69
C MET A 7 16.11 29.78 7.43
N MET A 8 15.98 30.53 8.52
CA MET A 8 14.69 30.69 9.21
C MET A 8 13.77 31.54 8.34
N ILE A 9 12.80 30.93 7.71
CA ILE A 9 11.69 31.63 7.04
C ILE A 9 10.70 32.08 8.11
N ASN A 10 10.52 33.37 8.21
CA ASN A 10 9.72 34.07 9.22
C ASN A 10 8.21 33.77 8.99
N ARG A 11 7.52 33.23 9.97
CA ARG A 11 6.09 32.85 10.01
C ARG A 11 5.06 33.93 9.64
N ARG A 12 5.48 35.11 9.21
CA ARG A 12 4.60 36.26 8.88
C ARG A 12 4.43 36.55 7.39
N GLN A 13 5.02 35.77 6.49
CA GLN A 13 4.91 36.00 5.04
C GLN A 13 4.16 34.95 4.25
N ALA A 14 3.69 33.87 4.89
CA ALA A 14 2.91 32.80 4.26
C ALA A 14 1.38 33.05 4.22
N LEU A 15 0.90 34.20 4.71
CA LEU A 15 -0.54 34.49 4.84
C LEU A 15 -1.12 35.40 3.74
N ALA A 16 -0.47 35.53 2.61
CA ALA A 16 -0.92 36.51 1.59
C ALA A 16 -0.95 36.02 0.14
N LEU A 17 -1.10 34.72 -0.15
CA LEU A 17 -1.42 34.28 -1.53
C LEU A 17 -2.11 32.89 -1.47
N GLY A 18 -3.43 32.87 -1.63
CA GLY A 18 -4.12 31.60 -1.83
C GLY A 18 -5.59 31.55 -1.42
N LEU A 19 -6.35 32.65 -1.59
CA LEU A 19 -7.81 32.57 -1.58
C LEU A 19 -8.31 32.53 -3.03
N SER A 20 -8.46 31.34 -3.60
CA SER A 20 -9.42 31.13 -4.69
C SER A 20 -9.49 29.64 -5.04
N SER A 21 -10.49 28.99 -4.58
CA SER A 21 -11.37 27.98 -5.13
C SER A 21 -11.90 27.03 -4.03
N ALA A 22 -12.86 27.53 -3.27
CA ALA A 22 -13.77 26.65 -2.56
C ALA A 22 -14.66 25.97 -3.60
N ALA A 23 -14.32 24.73 -3.98
CA ALA A 23 -15.25 23.86 -4.66
C ALA A 23 -16.22 23.33 -3.60
N ALA A 24 -17.39 23.97 -3.48
CA ALA A 24 -18.51 23.43 -2.72
C ALA A 24 -18.99 22.15 -3.39
N MET A 25 -18.62 20.98 -2.83
CA MET A 25 -19.17 19.70 -3.25
C MET A 25 -20.51 19.48 -2.57
N ALA A 26 -21.60 19.59 -3.36
CA ALA A 26 -22.93 19.24 -2.93
C ALA A 26 -23.08 17.72 -2.85
N LEU A 27 -23.28 17.19 -1.65
CA LEU A 27 -23.69 15.80 -1.43
C LEU A 27 -25.17 15.63 -1.82
N ALA A 28 -25.45 14.96 -2.93
CA ALA A 28 -26.79 14.53 -3.27
C ALA A 28 -27.11 13.22 -2.55
N ALA A 29 -27.94 13.30 -1.51
CA ALA A 29 -28.50 12.12 -0.85
C ALA A 29 -29.51 11.44 -1.78
N CYS A 30 -29.35 10.16 -2.09
CA CYS A 30 -30.33 9.34 -2.79
C CYS A 30 -31.50 8.96 -1.88
N GLY A 31 -32.62 9.65 -2.05
CA GLY A 31 -33.96 9.19 -1.63
C GLY A 31 -34.85 9.20 -2.82
N GLY A 32 -35.37 8.04 -3.26
CA GLY A 32 -36.26 7.92 -4.41
C GLY A 32 -37.65 8.52 -4.15
N GLY A 33 -38.13 9.28 -5.11
CA GLY A 33 -39.52 9.78 -5.13
C GLY A 33 -39.69 10.85 -6.20
N SER A 34 -40.56 10.56 -7.17
CA SER A 34 -40.88 11.38 -8.35
C SER A 34 -41.50 12.74 -8.04
N SER A 35 -41.20 13.67 -8.95
CA SER A 35 -42.00 14.75 -9.52
C SER A 35 -41.86 16.17 -8.99
N ASP A 36 -41.68 16.99 -9.97
CA ASP A 36 -42.05 18.38 -10.22
C ASP A 36 -41.04 19.50 -9.90
N GLY A 37 -40.93 20.33 -10.94
CA GLY A 37 -40.00 21.45 -11.05
C GLY A 37 -40.16 22.51 -9.98
N GLY A 38 -39.02 22.91 -9.45
CA GLY A 38 -38.89 24.11 -8.63
C GLY A 38 -37.40 24.42 -8.56
N SER A 39 -37.00 25.61 -9.02
CA SER A 39 -35.71 26.20 -8.74
C SER A 39 -35.58 26.34 -7.22
N GLY A 40 -34.97 25.34 -6.58
CA GLY A 40 -34.66 25.34 -5.15
C GLY A 40 -33.21 25.73 -4.93
N ASP A 41 -33.02 26.74 -4.11
CA ASP A 41 -31.74 27.05 -3.47
C ASP A 41 -31.13 25.76 -2.89
N ALA A 42 -29.80 25.60 -3.06
CA ALA A 42 -29.06 24.52 -2.40
C ALA A 42 -29.41 24.56 -0.89
N PRO A 43 -29.70 23.41 -0.23
CA PRO A 43 -29.99 23.40 1.19
C PRO A 43 -28.82 24.07 1.91
N ALA A 44 -29.12 25.05 2.77
CA ALA A 44 -28.16 25.62 3.70
C ALA A 44 -27.52 24.47 4.49
N ASP A 45 -26.21 24.47 4.66
CA ASP A 45 -25.50 23.46 5.45
C ASP A 45 -26.15 23.36 6.82
N GLU A 46 -26.71 22.18 7.12
CA GLU A 46 -27.38 21.93 8.40
C GLU A 46 -26.33 22.02 9.51
N ALA A 47 -26.60 22.84 10.54
CA ALA A 47 -25.70 22.94 11.68
C ALA A 47 -25.62 21.57 12.38
N ILE A 48 -24.43 21.01 12.49
CA ILE A 48 -24.19 19.70 13.12
C ILE A 48 -23.40 19.89 14.40
N GLU A 49 -23.86 19.27 15.49
CA GLU A 49 -23.09 19.10 16.70
C GLU A 49 -22.80 17.61 16.91
N ALA A 50 -21.52 17.23 16.85
CA ALA A 50 -21.14 15.82 16.92
C ALA A 50 -19.82 15.59 17.66
N THR A 51 -19.75 14.44 18.32
CA THR A 51 -18.48 13.88 18.81
C THR A 51 -18.02 12.80 17.85
N VAL A 52 -16.79 12.91 17.37
CA VAL A 52 -16.17 11.98 16.42
C VAL A 52 -15.00 11.26 17.09
N THR A 53 -15.06 9.93 17.15
CA THR A 53 -13.95 9.11 17.63
C THR A 53 -13.07 8.72 16.47
N VAL A 54 -11.77 9.05 16.54
CA VAL A 54 -10.79 8.81 15.49
C VAL A 54 -9.64 7.95 16.01
N TRP A 55 -9.33 6.84 15.34
CA TRP A 55 -8.21 5.98 15.70
C TRP A 55 -7.12 6.02 14.63
N GLY A 56 -5.88 6.16 15.07
CA GLY A 56 -4.68 6.09 14.25
C GLY A 56 -3.48 5.61 15.06
N PRO A 57 -2.34 5.35 14.42
CA PRO A 57 -1.14 4.88 15.10
C PRO A 57 -0.61 5.91 16.11
N GLN A 58 0.18 5.42 17.08
CA GLN A 58 0.76 6.26 18.13
C GLN A 58 1.65 7.36 17.55
N GLU A 59 2.35 7.04 16.47
CA GLU A 59 3.29 7.93 15.80
C GLU A 59 2.59 9.18 15.23
N ASP A 60 1.38 9.04 14.70
CA ASP A 60 0.59 10.15 14.15
C ASP A 60 0.00 11.06 15.24
N GLN A 61 0.07 10.62 16.49
CA GLN A 61 -0.48 11.32 17.64
C GLN A 61 0.58 11.87 18.58
N SER A 62 1.87 11.59 18.34
CA SER A 62 2.98 12.01 19.19
C SER A 62 3.36 13.47 18.97
N ASP A 63 3.83 14.13 20.07
CA ASP A 63 4.35 15.50 20.01
C ASP A 63 5.56 15.62 19.07
N ASP A 64 6.43 14.61 19.06
CA ASP A 64 7.63 14.58 18.24
C ASP A 64 7.30 14.60 16.73
N ASN A 65 6.15 14.08 16.34
CA ASN A 65 5.65 14.05 14.98
C ASN A 65 4.53 15.09 14.70
N GLY A 66 4.51 16.19 15.46
CA GLY A 66 3.62 17.32 15.26
C GLY A 66 2.13 17.01 15.51
N LYS A 67 1.79 15.88 16.15
CA LYS A 67 0.39 15.44 16.36
C LYS A 67 -0.42 15.50 15.07
N TRP A 68 0.10 14.89 14.02
CA TRP A 68 -0.49 14.99 12.68
C TRP A 68 -2.00 14.70 12.70
N LEU A 69 -2.44 13.62 13.36
CA LEU A 69 -3.86 13.23 13.36
C LEU A 69 -4.76 14.31 13.98
N GLN A 70 -4.36 14.85 15.16
CA GLN A 70 -5.11 15.90 15.83
C GLN A 70 -5.14 17.19 14.99
N THR A 71 -3.96 17.56 14.45
CA THR A 71 -3.82 18.76 13.61
C THR A 71 -4.70 18.69 12.37
N GLN A 72 -4.78 17.53 11.71
CA GLN A 72 -5.62 17.36 10.53
C GLN A 72 -7.12 17.33 10.87
N CYS A 73 -7.51 16.72 11.98
CA CYS A 73 -8.90 16.77 12.45
C CYS A 73 -9.36 18.20 12.79
N GLU A 74 -8.49 19.00 13.41
CA GLU A 74 -8.76 20.42 13.71
C GLU A 74 -8.84 21.25 12.40
N ALA A 75 -7.96 21.00 11.44
CA ALA A 75 -7.99 21.64 10.13
C ALA A 75 -9.27 21.29 9.37
N PHE A 76 -9.68 20.02 9.39
CA PHE A 76 -10.97 19.59 8.83
C PHE A 76 -12.15 20.34 9.45
N ALA A 77 -12.23 20.45 10.78
CA ALA A 77 -13.30 21.17 11.45
C ALA A 77 -13.33 22.64 11.02
N ALA A 78 -12.19 23.27 10.79
CA ALA A 78 -12.13 24.65 10.34
C ALA A 78 -12.67 24.86 8.91
N THR A 79 -12.73 23.81 8.07
CA THR A 79 -13.35 23.88 6.73
C THR A 79 -14.87 23.78 6.77
N HIS A 80 -15.46 23.43 7.94
CA HIS A 80 -16.90 23.27 8.14
C HIS A 80 -17.39 24.18 9.28
N PRO A 81 -17.47 25.51 9.07
CA PRO A 81 -17.75 26.46 10.14
C PRO A 81 -19.13 26.29 10.80
N ASP A 82 -20.08 25.63 10.12
CA ASP A 82 -21.43 25.35 10.63
C ASP A 82 -21.49 24.02 11.43
N TRP A 83 -20.37 23.26 11.49
CA TRP A 83 -20.27 22.05 12.27
C TRP A 83 -19.50 22.30 13.57
N THR A 84 -20.09 21.91 14.69
CA THR A 84 -19.45 21.92 16.01
C THR A 84 -18.93 20.51 16.32
N LEU A 85 -17.68 20.21 15.98
CA LEU A 85 -17.10 18.89 16.12
C LEU A 85 -16.21 18.81 17.37
N THR A 86 -16.38 17.73 18.15
CA THR A 86 -15.52 17.37 19.26
C THR A 86 -14.83 16.05 18.91
N PHE A 87 -13.51 16.01 18.92
CA PHE A 87 -12.75 14.80 18.58
C PHE A 87 -12.30 14.03 19.84
N LYS A 88 -12.41 12.70 19.76
CA LYS A 88 -11.82 11.75 20.72
C LYS A 88 -10.82 10.89 19.97
N TYR A 89 -9.62 10.80 20.50
CA TYR A 89 -8.55 10.06 19.84
C TYR A 89 -8.24 8.75 20.58
N GLY A 90 -8.01 7.70 19.80
CA GLY A 90 -7.55 6.41 20.30
C GLY A 90 -6.31 5.94 19.52
N VAL A 91 -5.44 5.23 20.20
CA VAL A 91 -4.26 4.62 19.58
C VAL A 91 -4.63 3.25 19.06
N CYS A 92 -4.48 3.08 17.75
CA CYS A 92 -4.65 1.81 17.06
C CYS A 92 -3.71 1.78 15.85
N SER A 93 -2.80 0.82 15.79
CA SER A 93 -2.00 0.63 14.59
C SER A 93 -2.87 0.18 13.42
N GLU A 94 -2.46 0.46 12.20
CA GLU A 94 -3.21 0.05 11.02
C GLU A 94 -3.31 -1.48 10.92
N GLY A 95 -2.29 -2.20 11.43
CA GLY A 95 -2.26 -3.66 11.49
C GLY A 95 -3.27 -4.27 12.48
N ASP A 96 -3.67 -3.53 13.52
CA ASP A 96 -4.54 -3.99 14.60
C ASP A 96 -6.01 -3.61 14.40
N ALA A 97 -6.34 -2.82 13.37
CA ALA A 97 -7.67 -2.25 13.18
C ALA A 97 -8.78 -3.33 13.15
N LYS A 98 -8.57 -4.43 12.40
CA LYS A 98 -9.56 -5.54 12.33
C LYS A 98 -9.86 -6.17 13.70
N THR A 99 -8.85 -6.30 14.55
CA THR A 99 -9.00 -6.88 15.88
C THR A 99 -9.77 -5.95 16.78
N ASN A 100 -9.40 -4.67 16.78
CA ASN A 100 -9.98 -3.67 17.67
C ASN A 100 -11.42 -3.31 17.26
N ILE A 101 -11.68 -3.08 15.97
CA ILE A 101 -13.02 -2.84 15.42
C ILE A 101 -13.86 -4.12 15.48
N GLY A 102 -13.29 -5.28 15.10
CA GLY A 102 -14.02 -6.54 15.03
C GLY A 102 -14.50 -7.09 16.37
N THR A 103 -13.92 -6.65 17.49
CA THR A 103 -14.32 -7.08 18.84
C THR A 103 -15.71 -6.54 19.21
N ASP A 104 -15.95 -5.26 18.97
CA ASP A 104 -17.25 -4.60 19.12
C ASP A 104 -17.30 -3.37 18.19
N PRO A 105 -17.78 -3.53 16.96
CA PRO A 105 -17.81 -2.41 16.00
C PRO A 105 -18.60 -1.21 16.51
N SER A 106 -19.65 -1.42 17.31
CA SER A 106 -20.50 -0.33 17.82
C SER A 106 -19.80 0.55 18.87
N ALA A 107 -18.78 0.00 19.54
CA ALA A 107 -17.92 0.73 20.48
C ALA A 107 -16.60 1.18 19.86
N GLY A 108 -16.35 0.86 18.60
CA GLY A 108 -15.16 1.23 17.86
C GLY A 108 -15.12 2.71 17.47
N ALA A 109 -14.05 3.11 16.77
CA ALA A 109 -13.92 4.45 16.20
C ALA A 109 -14.92 4.66 15.06
N ASP A 110 -15.32 5.92 14.86
CA ASP A 110 -16.15 6.35 13.72
C ASP A 110 -15.33 6.39 12.43
N VAL A 111 -14.08 6.86 12.57
CA VAL A 111 -13.08 6.94 11.49
C VAL A 111 -11.77 6.35 12.01
N TYR A 112 -11.12 5.52 11.22
CA TYR A 112 -9.91 4.84 11.64
C TYR A 112 -8.98 4.51 10.48
N MET A 113 -7.68 4.35 10.79
CA MET A 113 -6.67 3.91 9.84
C MET A 113 -6.51 2.39 9.89
N PHE A 114 -6.32 1.77 8.71
CA PHE A 114 -6.20 0.31 8.59
C PHE A 114 -5.31 -0.10 7.42
N ALA A 115 -4.77 -1.32 7.48
CA ALA A 115 -4.09 -1.97 6.35
C ALA A 115 -5.12 -2.67 5.46
N ASN A 116 -5.02 -2.51 4.16
CA ASN A 116 -6.05 -2.92 3.19
C ASN A 116 -6.37 -4.43 3.20
N ASP A 117 -5.43 -5.27 3.58
CA ASP A 117 -5.63 -6.73 3.70
C ASP A 117 -6.67 -7.12 4.77
N GLN A 118 -7.09 -6.16 5.60
CA GLN A 118 -8.10 -6.37 6.65
C GLN A 118 -9.55 -6.15 6.18
N ILE A 119 -9.76 -5.65 4.95
CA ILE A 119 -11.11 -5.36 4.42
C ILE A 119 -12.08 -6.54 4.57
N PRO A 120 -11.74 -7.79 4.21
CA PRO A 120 -12.66 -8.90 4.36
C PRO A 120 -13.10 -9.16 5.80
N ASP A 121 -12.17 -9.07 6.77
CA ASP A 121 -12.46 -9.26 8.18
C ASP A 121 -13.31 -8.11 8.76
N LEU A 122 -13.01 -6.87 8.37
CA LEU A 122 -13.78 -5.69 8.77
C LEU A 122 -15.21 -5.72 8.19
N LEU A 123 -15.39 -6.19 6.94
CA LEU A 123 -16.69 -6.40 6.33
C LEU A 123 -17.49 -7.48 7.07
N LYS A 124 -16.87 -8.60 7.38
CA LYS A 124 -17.50 -9.69 8.14
C LYS A 124 -17.94 -9.22 9.53
N ALA A 125 -17.19 -8.33 10.15
CA ALA A 125 -17.54 -7.73 11.44
C ALA A 125 -18.61 -6.61 11.33
N GLY A 126 -18.91 -6.10 10.12
CA GLY A 126 -19.77 -4.93 9.91
C GLY A 126 -19.13 -3.62 10.37
N GLY A 127 -17.80 -3.56 10.41
CA GLY A 127 -17.02 -2.43 10.92
C GLY A 127 -16.47 -1.48 9.85
N ILE A 128 -16.75 -1.70 8.57
CA ILE A 128 -16.29 -0.83 7.49
C ILE A 128 -17.42 -0.55 6.49
N ALA A 129 -17.50 0.70 6.01
CA ALA A 129 -18.49 1.17 5.05
C ALA A 129 -17.89 1.31 3.65
N GLU A 130 -18.72 1.12 2.63
CA GLU A 130 -18.41 1.42 1.23
C GLU A 130 -18.41 2.94 0.99
N PHE A 131 -17.48 3.41 0.16
CA PHE A 131 -17.45 4.77 -0.35
C PHE A 131 -18.15 4.86 -1.70
N GLY A 132 -18.99 5.91 -1.86
CA GLY A 132 -19.73 6.19 -3.09
C GLY A 132 -19.74 7.67 -3.44
N GLY A 133 -20.46 8.02 -4.52
CA GLY A 133 -20.67 9.41 -4.96
C GLY A 133 -19.36 10.17 -5.19
N SER A 134 -19.35 11.45 -4.81
CA SER A 134 -18.20 12.34 -5.03
C SER A 134 -16.93 11.92 -4.30
N THR A 135 -17.03 11.23 -3.16
CA THR A 135 -15.87 10.69 -2.45
C THR A 135 -15.20 9.58 -3.27
N LEU A 136 -15.97 8.65 -3.83
CA LEU A 136 -15.43 7.62 -4.73
C LEU A 136 -14.79 8.23 -5.98
N ASP A 137 -15.41 9.25 -6.56
CA ASP A 137 -14.88 9.95 -7.73
C ASP A 137 -13.54 10.62 -7.40
N ALA A 138 -13.42 11.25 -6.23
CA ALA A 138 -12.18 11.85 -5.77
C ALA A 138 -11.08 10.80 -5.49
N ILE A 139 -11.40 9.67 -4.86
CA ILE A 139 -10.46 8.55 -4.64
C ILE A 139 -9.88 8.08 -5.98
N LYS A 140 -10.74 7.88 -6.99
CA LYS A 140 -10.32 7.42 -8.33
C LYS A 140 -9.54 8.48 -9.11
N ALA A 141 -9.85 9.75 -8.93
CA ALA A 141 -9.19 10.84 -9.63
C ALA A 141 -7.78 11.13 -9.08
N ASN A 142 -7.59 10.93 -7.78
CA ASN A 142 -6.36 11.32 -7.09
C ASN A 142 -5.36 10.17 -6.90
N ASN A 143 -5.75 8.94 -7.20
CA ASN A 143 -4.88 7.76 -6.99
C ASN A 143 -4.69 6.97 -8.28
N SER A 144 -3.58 6.23 -8.38
CA SER A 144 -3.38 5.27 -9.46
C SER A 144 -4.43 4.16 -9.40
N GLU A 145 -4.70 3.53 -10.54
CA GLU A 145 -5.62 2.37 -10.61
C GLU A 145 -5.17 1.26 -9.63
N THR A 146 -3.88 0.95 -9.58
CA THR A 146 -3.32 -0.03 -8.65
C THR A 146 -3.65 0.33 -7.20
N THR A 147 -3.47 1.60 -6.82
CA THR A 147 -3.77 2.07 -5.46
C THR A 147 -5.27 1.94 -5.14
N VAL A 148 -6.15 2.35 -6.06
CA VAL A 148 -7.61 2.19 -5.88
C VAL A 148 -7.98 0.72 -5.72
N ASN A 149 -7.37 -0.15 -6.52
CA ASN A 149 -7.63 -1.60 -6.46
C ASN A 149 -7.19 -2.22 -5.13
N THR A 150 -6.20 -1.65 -4.40
CA THR A 150 -5.84 -2.14 -3.06
C THR A 150 -6.97 -2.01 -2.03
N VAL A 151 -7.85 -1.03 -2.19
CA VAL A 151 -9.00 -0.78 -1.28
C VAL A 151 -10.34 -1.20 -1.89
N THR A 152 -10.30 -1.91 -3.03
CA THR A 152 -11.48 -2.43 -3.72
C THR A 152 -11.68 -3.91 -3.37
N TYR A 153 -12.89 -4.27 -2.95
CA TYR A 153 -13.30 -5.64 -2.67
C TYR A 153 -14.71 -5.88 -3.23
N ASP A 154 -14.89 -6.96 -3.99
CA ASP A 154 -16.16 -7.29 -4.68
C ASP A 154 -16.74 -6.11 -5.50
N GLY A 155 -15.86 -5.31 -6.12
CA GLY A 155 -16.22 -4.17 -6.97
C GLY A 155 -16.57 -2.87 -6.22
N ALA A 156 -16.56 -2.86 -4.89
CA ALA A 156 -16.80 -1.68 -4.06
C ALA A 156 -15.50 -1.20 -3.38
N VAL A 157 -15.41 0.11 -3.13
CA VAL A 157 -14.23 0.75 -2.50
C VAL A 157 -14.52 1.00 -1.02
N TYR A 158 -13.61 0.53 -0.14
CA TYR A 158 -13.81 0.54 1.31
C TYR A 158 -12.82 1.40 2.10
N GLY A 159 -11.97 2.16 1.43
CA GLY A 159 -11.00 3.03 2.10
C GLY A 159 -10.57 4.19 1.24
N VAL A 160 -10.11 5.26 1.89
CA VAL A 160 -9.38 6.35 1.23
C VAL A 160 -7.91 6.08 1.43
N PRO A 161 -7.17 5.61 0.41
CA PRO A 161 -5.75 5.25 0.57
C PRO A 161 -4.92 6.51 0.83
N PHE A 162 -3.90 6.40 1.68
CA PHE A 162 -3.02 7.53 1.99
C PHE A 162 -1.53 7.21 1.88
N THR A 163 -1.15 5.92 1.91
CA THR A 163 0.24 5.49 1.63
C THR A 163 0.26 4.08 1.05
N GLY A 164 1.24 3.81 0.19
CA GLY A 164 1.46 2.49 -0.39
C GLY A 164 2.22 1.56 0.56
N ASN A 165 2.07 0.25 0.34
CA ASN A 165 2.82 -0.79 1.01
C ASN A 165 3.31 -1.80 -0.03
N THR A 166 4.57 -1.66 -0.43
CA THR A 166 5.24 -2.53 -1.40
C THR A 166 6.74 -2.54 -1.14
N TRP A 167 7.47 -3.36 -1.88
CA TRP A 167 8.92 -3.37 -1.86
C TRP A 167 9.49 -2.97 -3.23
N PHE A 168 10.75 -2.52 -3.21
CA PHE A 168 11.53 -2.08 -4.35
C PHE A 168 13.01 -2.40 -4.10
N MET A 169 13.91 -1.86 -4.89
CA MET A 169 15.33 -2.18 -4.84
C MET A 169 16.17 -1.03 -4.32
N TYR A 170 17.04 -1.32 -3.36
CA TYR A 170 18.17 -0.48 -2.93
C TYR A 170 19.47 -1.00 -3.55
N TYR A 171 20.33 -0.12 -4.07
CA TYR A 171 21.55 -0.52 -4.74
C TYR A 171 22.68 0.50 -4.58
N ASP A 172 23.93 0.04 -4.79
CA ASP A 172 25.15 0.83 -4.78
C ASP A 172 25.43 1.36 -6.20
N LYS A 173 25.20 2.69 -6.43
CA LYS A 173 25.47 3.37 -7.71
C LYS A 173 26.93 3.32 -8.16
N SER A 174 27.89 3.05 -7.26
CA SER A 174 29.28 2.87 -7.63
C SER A 174 29.55 1.52 -8.33
N VAL A 175 28.59 0.56 -8.22
CA VAL A 175 28.70 -0.79 -8.80
C VAL A 175 27.76 -0.95 -9.99
N PHE A 176 26.53 -0.45 -9.89
CA PHE A 176 25.49 -0.62 -10.90
C PHE A 176 25.13 0.71 -11.57
N SER A 177 25.13 0.72 -12.90
CA SER A 177 24.64 1.84 -13.69
C SER A 177 23.10 1.79 -13.85
N ASP A 178 22.49 2.87 -14.35
CA ASP A 178 21.05 2.95 -14.65
C ASP A 178 20.58 1.90 -15.66
N GLU A 179 21.48 1.37 -16.49
CA GLU A 179 21.16 0.27 -17.41
C GLU A 179 21.19 -1.08 -16.73
N ASP A 180 22.17 -1.30 -15.84
CA ASP A 180 22.33 -2.58 -15.14
C ASP A 180 21.12 -2.87 -14.24
N ILE A 181 20.60 -1.84 -13.55
CA ILE A 181 19.49 -2.00 -12.61
C ILE A 181 18.15 -2.37 -13.28
N LYS A 182 18.07 -2.37 -14.60
CA LYS A 182 16.88 -2.81 -15.33
C LYS A 182 16.76 -4.33 -15.43
N SER A 183 17.85 -5.07 -15.19
CA SER A 183 17.90 -6.51 -15.29
C SER A 183 18.65 -7.13 -14.11
N LEU A 184 17.98 -8.03 -13.38
CA LEU A 184 18.61 -8.79 -12.30
C LEU A 184 19.80 -9.61 -12.82
N ASP A 185 19.68 -10.19 -14.01
CA ASP A 185 20.74 -10.99 -14.63
C ASP A 185 21.98 -10.14 -14.90
N ALA A 186 21.81 -8.92 -15.44
CA ALA A 186 22.92 -7.98 -15.66
C ALA A 186 23.59 -7.54 -14.36
N MET A 187 22.80 -7.33 -13.31
CA MET A 187 23.33 -6.99 -11.98
C MET A 187 24.19 -8.14 -11.41
N LEU A 188 23.74 -9.38 -11.54
CA LEU A 188 24.45 -10.57 -11.07
C LEU A 188 25.77 -10.82 -11.80
N GLU A 189 25.97 -10.25 -12.99
CA GLU A 189 27.28 -10.29 -13.67
C GLU A 189 28.30 -9.35 -13.02
N LYS A 190 27.85 -8.27 -12.34
CA LYS A 190 28.69 -7.18 -11.83
C LYS A 190 28.91 -7.18 -10.33
N GLY A 191 27.93 -7.59 -9.56
CA GLY A 191 27.99 -7.50 -8.11
C GLY A 191 27.06 -8.46 -7.40
N LYS A 192 27.25 -8.60 -6.09
CA LYS A 192 26.40 -9.44 -5.26
C LYS A 192 25.05 -8.76 -5.04
N VAL A 193 23.98 -9.50 -5.30
CA VAL A 193 22.58 -9.09 -5.09
C VAL A 193 21.95 -9.97 -4.02
N ALA A 194 21.42 -9.39 -2.97
CA ALA A 194 20.66 -10.09 -1.94
C ALA A 194 19.16 -9.97 -2.22
N PHE A 195 18.44 -11.09 -2.14
CA PHE A 195 17.00 -11.13 -2.32
C PHE A 195 16.38 -12.12 -1.32
N PRO A 196 15.32 -11.77 -0.58
CA PRO A 196 14.70 -12.66 0.42
C PRO A 196 13.84 -13.72 -0.24
N LEU A 197 14.49 -14.67 -0.96
CA LEU A 197 13.81 -15.68 -1.77
C LEU A 197 12.99 -16.67 -0.92
N ASP A 198 13.40 -16.91 0.32
CA ASP A 198 12.70 -17.78 1.28
C ASP A 198 11.52 -17.08 2.00
N ASN A 199 11.17 -15.89 1.58
CA ASN A 199 9.99 -15.16 2.06
C ASN A 199 8.91 -15.16 0.99
N SER A 200 7.74 -15.70 1.35
CA SER A 200 6.59 -15.84 0.44
C SER A 200 6.10 -14.52 -0.17
N TRP A 201 6.26 -13.39 0.54
CA TRP A 201 5.84 -12.08 0.02
C TRP A 201 6.70 -11.61 -1.16
N TYR A 202 7.95 -12.10 -1.26
CA TYR A 202 8.89 -11.72 -2.32
C TYR A 202 8.94 -12.71 -3.49
N ILE A 203 8.92 -14.02 -3.22
CA ILE A 203 9.10 -15.05 -4.26
C ILE A 203 8.02 -15.02 -5.35
N ALA A 204 6.78 -14.57 -5.03
CA ALA A 204 5.70 -14.41 -6.01
C ALA A 204 6.12 -13.60 -7.23
N SER A 205 6.98 -12.59 -7.03
CA SER A 205 7.38 -11.65 -8.07
C SER A 205 7.98 -12.32 -9.30
N PHE A 206 8.67 -13.43 -9.13
CA PHE A 206 9.26 -14.21 -10.22
C PHE A 206 8.18 -14.96 -11.01
N TYR A 207 7.26 -15.62 -10.33
CA TYR A 207 6.19 -16.40 -10.96
C TYR A 207 5.20 -15.49 -11.69
N VAL A 208 4.81 -14.39 -11.06
CA VAL A 208 3.91 -13.41 -11.67
C VAL A 208 4.55 -12.73 -12.88
N ALA A 209 5.85 -12.47 -12.84
CA ALA A 209 6.59 -11.94 -14.00
C ALA A 209 6.42 -12.80 -15.24
N ASN A 210 6.31 -14.12 -15.09
CA ASN A 210 6.15 -15.06 -16.21
C ASN A 210 4.69 -15.52 -16.41
N GLY A 211 3.70 -14.75 -15.92
CA GLY A 211 2.30 -14.95 -16.19
C GLY A 211 1.59 -15.97 -15.29
N CYS A 212 2.18 -16.34 -14.14
CA CYS A 212 1.42 -17.02 -13.09
C CYS A 212 0.47 -16.02 -12.41
N THR A 213 -0.70 -16.48 -12.00
CA THR A 213 -1.75 -15.63 -11.45
C THR A 213 -2.22 -16.11 -10.08
N LEU A 214 -2.74 -15.15 -9.31
CA LEU A 214 -3.41 -15.38 -8.04
C LEU A 214 -4.85 -14.88 -8.22
N PHE A 215 -5.81 -15.80 -8.24
CA PHE A 215 -7.23 -15.51 -8.42
C PHE A 215 -7.55 -14.76 -9.75
N GLY A 216 -7.01 -15.28 -10.86
CA GLY A 216 -7.15 -14.69 -12.19
C GLY A 216 -6.19 -13.52 -12.43
N GLU A 217 -6.37 -12.81 -13.55
CA GLU A 217 -5.47 -11.74 -13.99
C GLU A 217 -5.54 -10.51 -13.07
N ASP A 218 -6.70 -10.23 -12.50
CA ASP A 218 -6.98 -9.05 -11.66
C ASP A 218 -7.09 -9.37 -10.17
N GLY A 219 -6.88 -10.64 -9.76
CA GLY A 219 -6.95 -11.07 -8.36
C GLY A 219 -8.35 -11.20 -7.78
N GLY A 220 -9.39 -11.03 -8.61
CA GLY A 220 -10.79 -10.98 -8.19
C GLY A 220 -11.56 -12.31 -8.33
N ASP A 221 -11.06 -13.27 -9.10
CA ASP A 221 -11.75 -14.52 -9.40
C ASP A 221 -11.41 -15.64 -8.40
N ALA A 222 -12.24 -15.79 -7.38
CA ALA A 222 -12.05 -16.82 -6.35
C ALA A 222 -12.09 -18.26 -6.91
N GLU A 223 -12.78 -18.51 -8.06
CA GLU A 223 -12.87 -19.83 -8.68
C GLU A 223 -11.60 -20.17 -9.49
N ALA A 224 -10.91 -19.16 -10.02
CA ALA A 224 -9.65 -19.35 -10.73
C ALA A 224 -8.53 -19.86 -9.81
N GLY A 225 -8.57 -19.53 -8.52
CA GLY A 225 -7.55 -19.94 -7.55
C GLY A 225 -6.14 -19.47 -7.91
N PHE A 226 -5.14 -20.28 -7.58
CA PHE A 226 -3.74 -20.04 -7.92
C PHE A 226 -3.35 -20.81 -9.17
N ASP A 227 -2.76 -20.11 -10.16
CA ASP A 227 -2.22 -20.73 -11.37
C ASP A 227 -0.69 -20.59 -11.42
N PHE A 228 -0.03 -21.37 -10.56
CA PHE A 228 1.42 -21.57 -10.51
C PHE A 228 1.78 -22.92 -11.12
N SER A 229 1.22 -23.21 -12.31
CA SER A 229 1.31 -24.52 -12.96
C SER A 229 1.83 -24.44 -14.39
N GLY A 230 2.13 -25.61 -14.96
CA GLY A 230 2.53 -25.79 -16.34
C GLY A 230 3.92 -25.22 -16.66
N ASP A 231 4.22 -25.16 -17.95
CA ASP A 231 5.56 -24.80 -18.46
C ASP A 231 6.02 -23.40 -17.98
N LYS A 232 5.08 -22.44 -17.87
CA LYS A 232 5.37 -21.08 -17.42
C LYS A 232 5.93 -21.04 -15.99
N ALA A 233 5.34 -21.82 -15.07
CA ALA A 233 5.78 -21.87 -13.69
C ALA A 233 7.05 -22.72 -13.52
N VAL A 234 7.16 -23.82 -14.27
CA VAL A 234 8.37 -24.65 -14.28
C VAL A 234 9.58 -23.90 -14.82
N ALA A 235 9.40 -23.05 -15.85
CA ALA A 235 10.45 -22.18 -16.36
C ALA A 235 11.00 -21.22 -15.28
N VAL A 236 10.10 -20.65 -14.46
CA VAL A 236 10.48 -19.82 -13.30
C VAL A 236 11.25 -20.62 -12.26
N THR A 237 10.76 -21.82 -11.90
CA THR A 237 11.45 -22.65 -10.91
C THR A 237 12.84 -23.02 -11.39
N ASN A 238 13.03 -23.35 -12.67
CA ASN A 238 14.34 -23.59 -13.27
C ASN A 238 15.24 -22.35 -13.23
N TYR A 239 14.69 -21.17 -13.55
CA TYR A 239 15.42 -19.90 -13.39
C TYR A 239 15.90 -19.70 -11.94
N LEU A 240 15.04 -19.97 -10.96
CA LEU A 240 15.37 -19.84 -9.54
C LEU A 240 16.43 -20.85 -9.08
N VAL A 241 16.46 -22.06 -9.65
CA VAL A 241 17.55 -23.04 -9.43
C VAL A 241 18.89 -22.47 -9.91
N ASP A 242 18.93 -21.86 -11.08
CA ASP A 242 20.13 -21.21 -11.61
C ASP A 242 20.51 -19.96 -10.80
N LEU A 243 19.50 -19.18 -10.36
CA LEU A 243 19.70 -17.99 -9.54
C LEU A 243 20.39 -18.33 -8.23
N VAL A 244 19.91 -19.32 -7.48
CA VAL A 244 20.51 -19.70 -6.19
C VAL A 244 21.90 -20.33 -6.33
N ALA A 245 22.22 -20.89 -7.51
CA ALA A 245 23.53 -21.39 -7.83
C ALA A 245 24.52 -20.28 -8.27
N ASN A 246 24.04 -19.07 -8.55
CA ASN A 246 24.88 -17.95 -8.96
C ASN A 246 25.71 -17.44 -7.77
N LYS A 247 27.04 -17.38 -7.94
CA LYS A 247 27.98 -16.91 -6.88
C LYS A 247 27.70 -15.48 -6.37
N ASN A 248 27.05 -14.67 -7.16
CA ASN A 248 26.69 -13.29 -6.84
C ASN A 248 25.25 -13.15 -6.33
N PHE A 249 24.52 -14.25 -6.19
CA PHE A 249 23.24 -14.27 -5.47
C PHE A 249 23.47 -14.54 -3.98
N ALA A 250 22.65 -13.90 -3.12
CA ALA A 250 22.58 -14.22 -1.70
C ALA A 250 21.12 -14.17 -1.23
N ASN A 251 20.69 -15.12 -0.40
CA ASN A 251 19.39 -15.05 0.24
C ASN A 251 19.37 -14.06 1.40
N GLY A 252 18.30 -13.26 1.52
CA GLY A 252 18.12 -12.26 2.57
C GLY A 252 18.37 -10.83 2.11
N ASP A 253 18.95 -10.02 2.97
CA ASP A 253 19.19 -8.58 2.76
C ASP A 253 20.66 -8.20 3.09
N VAL A 254 20.96 -6.90 3.06
CA VAL A 254 22.29 -6.37 3.40
C VAL A 254 22.66 -6.57 4.87
N GLY A 255 21.69 -6.73 5.76
CA GLY A 255 21.93 -7.03 7.18
C GLY A 255 22.49 -8.44 7.39
N THR A 256 22.07 -9.40 6.56
CA THR A 256 22.59 -10.78 6.56
C THR A 256 23.73 -10.98 5.58
N ASN A 257 23.89 -10.13 4.57
CA ASN A 257 24.88 -10.18 3.51
C ASN A 257 25.56 -8.82 3.34
N ALA A 258 26.46 -8.47 4.24
CA ALA A 258 27.11 -7.15 4.31
C ALA A 258 27.93 -6.78 3.05
N ASP A 259 28.28 -7.73 2.19
CA ASP A 259 28.96 -7.52 0.92
C ASP A 259 27.99 -7.39 -0.28
N ALA A 260 26.68 -7.50 -0.05
CA ALA A 260 25.70 -7.27 -1.10
C ALA A 260 25.75 -5.82 -1.59
N LYS A 261 25.62 -5.65 -2.90
CA LYS A 261 25.61 -4.35 -3.59
C LYS A 261 24.24 -3.91 -4.04
N ALA A 262 23.26 -4.77 -3.89
CA ALA A 262 21.83 -4.46 -3.98
C ALA A 262 21.03 -5.41 -3.07
N PHE A 263 19.88 -4.93 -2.59
CA PHE A 263 18.92 -5.75 -1.89
C PHE A 263 17.50 -5.19 -2.09
N PHE A 264 16.49 -5.99 -1.74
CA PHE A 264 15.09 -5.66 -1.95
C PHE A 264 14.37 -5.54 -0.62
N SER A 265 13.70 -4.41 -0.41
CA SER A 265 12.88 -4.12 0.76
C SER A 265 11.97 -2.92 0.50
N GLY A 266 11.11 -2.58 1.45
CA GLY A 266 10.28 -1.38 1.38
C GLY A 266 10.88 -0.19 2.13
N THR A 267 10.06 0.83 2.34
CA THR A 267 10.44 2.08 3.03
C THR A 267 10.99 1.87 4.44
N TRP A 268 10.61 0.77 5.09
CA TRP A 268 11.03 0.40 6.47
C TRP A 268 12.52 0.07 6.61
N ASP A 269 13.23 -0.20 5.52
CA ASP A 269 14.66 -0.50 5.51
C ASP A 269 15.52 0.62 4.91
N TYR A 270 14.96 1.83 4.73
CA TYR A 270 15.68 2.95 4.15
C TYR A 270 16.97 3.31 4.92
N GLU A 271 16.89 3.40 6.26
CA GLU A 271 18.06 3.69 7.09
C GLU A 271 19.13 2.62 6.96
N LYS A 272 18.76 1.34 6.90
CA LYS A 272 19.66 0.22 6.65
C LYS A 272 20.37 0.36 5.29
N ALA A 273 19.65 0.79 4.26
CA ALA A 273 20.21 1.03 2.94
C ALA A 273 21.18 2.23 2.93
N LEU A 274 20.81 3.29 3.64
CA LEU A 274 21.65 4.48 3.80
C LEU A 274 22.94 4.15 4.55
N ASP A 275 22.87 3.36 5.61
CA ASP A 275 24.04 2.88 6.36
C ASP A 275 24.96 2.00 5.49
N ALA A 276 24.39 1.19 4.58
CA ALA A 276 25.15 0.28 3.73
C ALA A 276 25.84 1.00 2.56
N TYR A 277 25.19 1.96 1.92
CA TYR A 277 25.63 2.54 0.64
C TYR A 277 25.96 4.03 0.71
N GLY A 278 25.55 4.73 1.76
CA GLY A 278 25.86 6.16 1.98
C GLY A 278 25.49 7.03 0.79
N ASP A 279 26.42 7.87 0.34
CA ASP A 279 26.24 8.77 -0.81
C ASP A 279 26.04 8.03 -2.16
N ASN A 280 26.35 6.75 -2.21
CA ASN A 280 26.15 5.91 -3.40
C ASN A 280 24.77 5.22 -3.41
N LEU A 281 23.92 5.45 -2.42
CA LEU A 281 22.60 4.86 -2.39
C LEU A 281 21.79 5.23 -3.64
N GLY A 282 21.35 4.21 -4.37
CA GLY A 282 20.36 4.26 -5.42
C GLY A 282 19.11 3.51 -4.99
N ILE A 283 17.96 3.95 -5.46
CA ILE A 283 16.66 3.34 -5.19
C ILE A 283 15.91 3.23 -6.50
N ALA A 284 15.31 2.08 -6.79
CA ALA A 284 14.57 1.85 -8.03
C ALA A 284 13.49 0.79 -7.85
N ALA A 285 12.50 0.75 -8.73
CA ALA A 285 11.54 -0.35 -8.82
C ALA A 285 12.26 -1.69 -9.11
N ALA A 286 11.58 -2.81 -8.90
CA ALA A 286 12.13 -4.14 -9.17
C ALA A 286 12.58 -4.27 -10.64
N PRO A 287 13.73 -4.94 -10.91
CA PRO A 287 14.23 -5.18 -12.27
C PRO A 287 13.39 -6.22 -13.01
N SER A 288 13.73 -6.44 -14.29
CA SER A 288 13.28 -7.61 -15.04
C SER A 288 14.21 -8.81 -14.80
N ILE A 289 13.70 -10.01 -15.08
CA ILE A 289 14.44 -11.26 -15.19
C ILE A 289 14.34 -11.76 -16.62
N THR A 290 15.26 -12.63 -17.07
CA THR A 290 15.22 -13.20 -18.42
C THR A 290 14.75 -14.65 -18.36
N ILE A 291 13.58 -14.95 -18.94
CA ILE A 291 13.05 -16.31 -19.08
C ILE A 291 12.82 -16.59 -20.56
N ASP A 292 13.34 -17.70 -21.07
CA ASP A 292 13.27 -18.09 -22.48
C ASP A 292 13.79 -17.02 -23.45
N GLY A 293 14.78 -16.24 -23.01
CA GLY A 293 15.40 -15.15 -23.78
C GLY A 293 14.60 -13.83 -23.79
N GLU A 294 13.49 -13.76 -23.08
CA GLU A 294 12.63 -12.58 -23.03
C GLU A 294 12.67 -11.90 -21.65
N PRO A 295 12.76 -10.56 -21.59
CA PRO A 295 12.68 -9.85 -20.32
C PRO A 295 11.27 -9.93 -19.74
N LYS A 296 11.18 -10.24 -18.45
CA LYS A 296 9.94 -10.35 -17.68
C LYS A 296 10.05 -9.44 -16.45
N GLN A 297 9.18 -8.44 -16.38
CA GLN A 297 9.16 -7.49 -15.27
C GLN A 297 8.76 -8.18 -13.97
N MET A 298 9.63 -8.17 -12.97
CA MET A 298 9.27 -8.61 -11.62
C MET A 298 8.20 -7.70 -11.04
N LYS A 299 7.22 -8.31 -10.34
CA LYS A 299 6.10 -7.58 -9.77
C LYS A 299 5.94 -7.89 -8.30
N ALA A 300 6.18 -6.90 -7.45
CA ALA A 300 5.95 -6.99 -6.01
C ALA A 300 4.45 -7.12 -5.69
N PHE A 301 4.11 -7.63 -4.51
CA PHE A 301 2.78 -7.38 -3.99
C PHE A 301 2.64 -5.91 -3.61
N ALA A 302 1.52 -5.30 -4.02
CA ALA A 302 1.09 -3.97 -3.62
C ALA A 302 -0.07 -4.07 -2.63
N GLY A 303 0.06 -3.33 -1.56
CA GLY A 303 -0.99 -3.04 -0.60
C GLY A 303 -1.06 -1.53 -0.35
N SER A 304 -1.95 -1.11 0.54
CA SER A 304 -2.01 0.27 1.02
C SER A 304 -2.46 0.32 2.47
N LYS A 305 -2.18 1.47 3.10
CA LYS A 305 -2.88 1.87 4.31
C LYS A 305 -3.92 2.90 3.92
N ALA A 306 -5.08 2.83 4.54
CA ALA A 306 -6.23 3.64 4.16
C ALA A 306 -7.00 4.15 5.39
N VAL A 307 -7.83 5.16 5.19
CA VAL A 307 -8.79 5.67 6.18
C VAL A 307 -10.15 5.05 5.88
N GLY A 308 -10.72 4.39 6.88
CA GLY A 308 -12.03 3.74 6.83
C GLY A 308 -13.07 4.43 7.69
N VAL A 309 -14.34 4.15 7.40
CA VAL A 309 -15.51 4.61 8.15
C VAL A 309 -16.25 3.41 8.73
N ASN A 310 -16.61 3.50 10.00
CA ASN A 310 -17.33 2.45 10.71
C ASN A 310 -18.85 2.71 10.69
N PRO A 311 -19.62 1.90 9.97
CA PRO A 311 -21.07 2.09 9.86
C PRO A 311 -21.85 1.65 11.10
N ALA A 312 -21.23 0.92 12.03
CA ALA A 312 -21.91 0.40 13.23
C ALA A 312 -22.02 1.43 14.36
N THR A 313 -21.37 2.59 14.24
CA THR A 313 -21.35 3.60 15.30
C THR A 313 -22.60 4.49 15.32
N ALA A 314 -22.86 5.11 16.48
CA ALA A 314 -23.98 6.04 16.64
C ALA A 314 -23.81 7.29 15.76
N LEU A 315 -22.57 7.76 15.53
CA LEU A 315 -22.31 8.89 14.66
C LEU A 315 -22.74 8.56 13.22
N TYR A 316 -22.34 7.39 12.70
CA TYR A 316 -22.73 7.00 11.34
C TYR A 316 -24.26 6.87 11.20
N GLY A 317 -24.93 6.39 12.22
CA GLY A 317 -26.41 6.30 12.23
C GLY A 317 -27.11 7.66 12.20
N SER A 318 -26.49 8.72 12.74
CA SER A 318 -27.09 10.06 12.83
C SER A 318 -26.53 11.05 11.79
N HIS A 319 -25.23 11.04 11.57
CA HIS A 319 -24.52 11.99 10.70
C HIS A 319 -23.41 11.27 9.88
N PRO A 320 -23.76 10.34 8.99
CA PRO A 320 -22.78 9.60 8.19
C PRO A 320 -21.87 10.52 7.35
N GLN A 321 -22.42 11.68 6.92
CA GLN A 321 -21.68 12.66 6.14
C GLN A 321 -20.43 13.21 6.88
N VAL A 322 -20.48 13.31 8.22
CA VAL A 322 -19.34 13.78 9.02
C VAL A 322 -18.21 12.78 8.97
N ALA A 323 -18.50 11.49 9.19
CA ALA A 323 -17.48 10.42 9.16
C ALA A 323 -16.89 10.25 7.75
N VAL A 324 -17.74 10.28 6.70
CA VAL A 324 -17.30 10.14 5.31
C VAL A 324 -16.43 11.33 4.88
N ALA A 325 -16.85 12.57 5.20
CA ALA A 325 -16.09 13.77 4.87
C ALA A 325 -14.74 13.81 5.60
N LEU A 326 -14.71 13.43 6.89
CA LEU A 326 -13.45 13.36 7.64
C LEU A 326 -12.52 12.30 7.06
N ALA A 327 -13.01 11.12 6.71
CA ALA A 327 -12.19 10.07 6.09
C ALA A 327 -11.62 10.53 4.74
N ALA A 328 -12.45 11.18 3.91
CA ALA A 328 -12.04 11.77 2.65
C ALA A 328 -10.96 12.87 2.84
N TYR A 329 -11.07 13.67 3.88
CA TYR A 329 -10.09 14.70 4.20
C TYR A 329 -8.76 14.10 4.69
N LEU A 330 -8.79 13.16 5.64
CA LEU A 330 -7.59 12.52 6.21
C LEU A 330 -6.80 11.72 5.17
N GLY A 331 -7.46 11.12 4.19
CA GLY A 331 -6.84 10.46 3.04
C GLY A 331 -6.68 11.36 1.81
N GLY A 332 -7.03 12.66 1.90
CA GLY A 332 -6.97 13.60 0.80
C GLY A 332 -5.61 14.30 0.66
N THR A 333 -5.47 15.07 -0.42
CA THR A 333 -4.22 15.71 -0.86
C THR A 333 -3.54 16.53 0.23
N GLU A 334 -4.28 17.39 0.93
CA GLU A 334 -3.71 18.29 1.95
C GLU A 334 -3.20 17.51 3.17
N ALA A 335 -3.95 16.51 3.61
CA ALA A 335 -3.57 15.69 4.75
C ALA A 335 -2.38 14.76 4.41
N GLN A 336 -2.35 14.19 3.21
CA GLN A 336 -1.22 13.38 2.73
C GLN A 336 0.05 14.24 2.58
N GLN A 337 -0.04 15.46 2.03
CA GLN A 337 1.10 16.36 1.96
C GLN A 337 1.65 16.68 3.36
N ALA A 338 0.76 17.02 4.30
CA ALA A 338 1.16 17.26 5.69
C ALA A 338 1.77 16.01 6.35
N HIS A 339 1.31 14.81 6.00
CA HIS A 339 1.84 13.54 6.52
C HIS A 339 3.26 13.29 5.99
N TYR A 340 3.48 13.56 4.71
CA TYR A 340 4.81 13.51 4.12
C TYR A 340 5.76 14.54 4.77
N ASP A 341 5.32 15.80 4.91
CA ASP A 341 6.14 16.88 5.46
C ASP A 341 6.54 16.65 6.94
N THR A 342 5.71 15.94 7.71
CA THR A 342 5.94 15.72 9.15
C THR A 342 6.58 14.38 9.47
N ARG A 343 6.29 13.33 8.67
CA ARG A 343 6.69 11.96 8.96
C ARG A 343 7.32 11.20 7.79
N ASN A 344 7.50 11.84 6.64
CA ASN A 344 7.94 11.19 5.40
C ASN A 344 7.05 9.99 5.00
N ILE A 345 5.74 10.03 5.33
CA ILE A 345 4.79 9.03 4.85
C ILE A 345 4.52 9.31 3.39
N ILE A 346 4.93 8.39 2.54
CA ILE A 346 4.90 8.56 1.09
C ILE A 346 3.45 8.57 0.61
N PRO A 347 2.98 9.65 -0.05
CA PRO A 347 1.60 9.79 -0.46
C PRO A 347 1.23 8.82 -1.60
N THR A 348 -0.05 8.47 -1.68
CA THR A 348 -0.64 7.80 -2.84
C THR A 348 -1.28 8.76 -3.83
N ASP A 349 -1.54 9.99 -3.40
CA ASP A 349 -2.14 11.03 -4.25
C ASP A 349 -1.17 11.45 -5.35
N THR A 350 -1.56 11.22 -6.60
CA THR A 350 -0.75 11.50 -7.79
C THR A 350 -0.59 13.00 -8.09
N ASN A 351 -1.34 13.87 -7.41
CA ASN A 351 -1.21 15.32 -7.51
C ASN A 351 -0.11 15.88 -6.60
N ILE A 352 0.40 15.09 -5.66
CA ILE A 352 1.49 15.47 -4.77
C ILE A 352 2.81 15.16 -5.47
N THR A 353 3.64 16.19 -5.63
CA THR A 353 5.00 16.00 -6.14
C THR A 353 5.95 15.82 -4.97
N VAL A 354 6.64 14.69 -4.96
CA VAL A 354 7.70 14.39 -3.99
C VAL A 354 9.05 14.42 -4.72
N ASP A 355 9.99 15.23 -4.23
CA ASP A 355 11.33 15.38 -4.82
C ASP A 355 12.34 14.56 -3.98
N ASP A 356 12.07 13.24 -3.91
CA ASP A 356 12.90 12.32 -3.14
C ASP A 356 12.90 10.93 -3.82
N ALA A 357 14.08 10.33 -3.88
CA ALA A 357 14.30 9.07 -4.59
C ALA A 357 13.53 7.89 -3.96
N LEU A 358 13.33 7.89 -2.64
CA LEU A 358 12.59 6.85 -1.93
C LEU A 358 11.10 6.87 -2.31
N ALA A 359 10.51 8.07 -2.26
CA ALA A 359 9.11 8.27 -2.63
C ALA A 359 8.88 7.93 -4.09
N GLN A 360 9.75 8.38 -5.00
CA GLN A 360 9.66 8.05 -6.42
C GLN A 360 9.73 6.54 -6.66
N ALA A 361 10.64 5.83 -6.00
CA ALA A 361 10.78 4.39 -6.15
C ALA A 361 9.54 3.61 -5.67
N GLN A 362 8.91 4.04 -4.55
CA GLN A 362 7.65 3.45 -4.11
C GLN A 362 6.51 3.72 -5.09
N MET A 363 6.40 4.95 -5.58
CA MET A 363 5.37 5.32 -6.57
C MET A 363 5.56 4.54 -7.88
N ASP A 364 6.79 4.41 -8.38
CA ASP A 364 7.12 3.63 -9.56
C ASP A 364 6.81 2.15 -9.34
N ALA A 365 7.20 1.57 -8.21
CA ALA A 365 6.88 0.19 -7.87
C ALA A 365 5.36 -0.05 -7.86
N MET A 366 4.59 0.85 -7.26
CA MET A 366 3.12 0.77 -7.24
C MET A 366 2.49 0.94 -8.63
N SER A 367 3.11 1.69 -9.55
CA SER A 367 2.53 2.01 -10.85
C SER A 367 2.74 0.92 -11.91
N PHE A 368 3.93 0.29 -11.99
CA PHE A 368 4.25 -0.66 -13.06
C PHE A 368 4.94 -1.96 -12.61
N ALA A 369 5.54 -1.99 -11.42
CA ALA A 369 6.31 -3.14 -10.93
C ALA A 369 5.62 -3.86 -9.76
N SER A 370 4.29 -3.84 -9.73
CA SER A 370 3.51 -4.55 -8.71
C SER A 370 2.22 -5.14 -9.25
N ILE A 371 1.65 -6.03 -8.45
CA ILE A 371 0.27 -6.49 -8.54
C ILE A 371 -0.40 -6.26 -7.18
N VAL A 372 -1.68 -5.98 -7.18
CA VAL A 372 -2.44 -5.91 -5.92
C VAL A 372 -2.44 -7.28 -5.25
N GLN A 373 -2.07 -7.31 -3.97
CA GLN A 373 -2.23 -8.54 -3.17
C GLN A 373 -3.72 -8.88 -3.11
N PRO A 374 -4.14 -10.06 -3.61
CA PRO A 374 -5.56 -10.42 -3.61
C PRO A 374 -6.15 -10.46 -2.19
N LEU A 375 -7.37 -9.97 -2.06
CA LEU A 375 -8.13 -9.94 -0.80
C LEU A 375 -9.05 -11.18 -0.62
N GLN A 376 -8.91 -12.18 -1.47
CA GLN A 376 -9.71 -13.42 -1.42
C GLN A 376 -9.43 -14.19 -0.12
N ALA A 377 -10.50 -14.77 0.47
CA ALA A 377 -10.39 -15.52 1.71
C ALA A 377 -9.35 -16.65 1.67
N ASN A 378 -9.17 -17.25 0.49
CA ASN A 378 -8.21 -18.33 0.27
C ASN A 378 -6.77 -17.85 0.04
N MET A 379 -6.49 -16.54 0.02
CA MET A 379 -5.14 -16.02 -0.14
C MET A 379 -4.17 -16.55 0.93
N GLY A 380 -4.70 -16.87 2.10
CA GLY A 380 -3.93 -17.51 3.18
C GLY A 380 -3.25 -18.82 2.79
N ASN A 381 -3.79 -19.54 1.82
CA ASN A 381 -3.22 -20.82 1.35
C ASN A 381 -1.93 -20.65 0.54
N TYR A 382 -1.65 -19.45 0.04
CA TYR A 382 -0.44 -19.11 -0.71
C TYR A 382 0.83 -19.15 0.15
N TRP A 383 0.78 -18.60 1.37
CA TRP A 383 1.97 -18.19 2.12
C TRP A 383 2.90 -19.36 2.44
N THR A 384 2.40 -20.42 3.05
CA THR A 384 3.24 -21.56 3.47
C THR A 384 3.82 -22.36 2.30
N PRO A 385 3.08 -22.70 1.23
CA PRO A 385 3.67 -23.40 0.09
C PRO A 385 4.73 -22.57 -0.64
N ALA A 386 4.51 -21.26 -0.82
CA ALA A 386 5.47 -20.36 -1.46
C ALA A 386 6.76 -20.20 -0.62
N GLU A 387 6.60 -20.04 0.69
CA GLU A 387 7.75 -19.98 1.62
C GLU A 387 8.55 -21.29 1.62
N SER A 388 7.86 -22.42 1.60
CA SER A 388 8.51 -23.73 1.53
C SER A 388 9.31 -23.91 0.25
N MET A 389 8.76 -23.51 -0.91
CA MET A 389 9.48 -23.53 -2.19
C MET A 389 10.73 -22.65 -2.11
N GLY A 390 10.65 -21.43 -1.58
CA GLY A 390 11.81 -20.56 -1.43
C GLY A 390 12.90 -21.16 -0.53
N LYS A 391 12.50 -21.73 0.61
CA LYS A 391 13.44 -22.42 1.53
C LYS A 391 14.11 -23.63 0.87
N GLU A 392 13.37 -24.43 0.12
CA GLU A 392 13.89 -25.59 -0.58
C GLU A 392 14.85 -25.20 -1.72
N LEU A 393 14.58 -24.12 -2.44
CA LEU A 393 15.48 -23.53 -3.44
C LEU A 393 16.80 -23.10 -2.79
N VAL A 394 16.72 -22.30 -1.73
CA VAL A 394 17.90 -21.81 -0.99
C VAL A 394 18.71 -22.97 -0.39
N ALA A 395 18.06 -24.03 0.05
CA ALA A 395 18.70 -25.24 0.55
C ALA A 395 19.30 -26.13 -0.55
N GLY A 396 19.07 -25.82 -1.84
CA GLY A 396 19.55 -26.62 -2.99
C GLY A 396 18.84 -27.96 -3.14
N THR A 397 17.67 -28.15 -2.54
CA THR A 397 16.87 -29.39 -2.65
C THR A 397 15.93 -29.38 -3.85
N VAL A 398 15.64 -28.21 -4.42
CA VAL A 398 15.05 -28.06 -5.74
C VAL A 398 16.16 -28.01 -6.79
N THR A 399 16.05 -28.85 -7.81
CA THR A 399 17.00 -28.99 -8.90
C THR A 399 16.28 -29.03 -10.24
N HIS A 400 16.96 -28.89 -11.36
CA HIS A 400 16.33 -29.05 -12.68
C HIS A 400 15.62 -30.39 -12.86
N ASP A 401 16.13 -31.47 -12.23
CA ASP A 401 15.54 -32.80 -12.34
C ASP A 401 14.19 -32.93 -11.64
N ASN A 402 13.93 -32.13 -10.60
CA ASN A 402 12.70 -32.18 -9.82
C ASN A 402 11.86 -30.90 -9.84
N ALA A 403 12.29 -29.89 -10.59
CA ALA A 403 11.62 -28.58 -10.65
C ALA A 403 10.14 -28.70 -11.03
N ALA A 404 9.81 -29.54 -12.02
CA ALA A 404 8.42 -29.74 -12.43
C ALA A 404 7.57 -30.32 -11.30
N ASP A 405 8.04 -31.37 -10.62
CA ASP A 405 7.31 -32.03 -9.53
C ASP A 405 7.15 -31.10 -8.32
N LYS A 406 8.18 -30.29 -8.00
CA LYS A 406 8.15 -29.32 -6.92
C LYS A 406 7.18 -28.18 -7.21
N THR A 407 7.17 -27.67 -8.43
CA THR A 407 6.23 -26.61 -8.88
C THR A 407 4.79 -27.10 -8.81
N GLU A 408 4.51 -28.31 -9.31
CA GLU A 408 3.17 -28.89 -9.24
C GLU A 408 2.72 -29.16 -7.80
N SER A 409 3.62 -29.62 -6.94
CA SER A 409 3.37 -29.80 -5.51
C SER A 409 3.01 -28.48 -4.81
N MET A 410 3.74 -27.40 -5.12
CA MET A 410 3.46 -26.07 -4.60
C MET A 410 2.08 -25.58 -5.05
N ASN A 411 1.77 -25.65 -6.35
CA ASN A 411 0.49 -25.24 -6.93
C ASN A 411 -0.67 -26.05 -6.34
N THR A 412 -0.54 -27.37 -6.22
CA THR A 412 -1.53 -28.24 -5.61
C THR A 412 -1.79 -27.87 -4.16
N SER A 413 -0.74 -27.60 -3.38
CA SER A 413 -0.85 -27.20 -1.98
C SER A 413 -1.58 -25.86 -1.80
N MET A 414 -1.32 -24.87 -2.66
CA MET A 414 -2.01 -23.58 -2.66
C MET A 414 -3.52 -23.73 -2.94
N ASN A 415 -3.89 -24.66 -3.84
CA ASN A 415 -5.29 -24.88 -4.26
C ASN A 415 -6.03 -25.92 -3.42
N THR A 416 -5.37 -26.55 -2.45
CA THR A 416 -6.02 -27.48 -1.56
C THR A 416 -6.65 -26.72 -0.40
N ALA A 417 -7.98 -26.86 -0.23
CA ALA A 417 -8.68 -26.22 0.88
C ALA A 417 -8.03 -26.65 2.21
N ALA A 418 -7.70 -25.69 3.06
CA ALA A 418 -7.27 -25.98 4.42
C ALA A 418 -8.35 -26.83 5.08
N VAL A 419 -7.99 -28.00 5.57
CA VAL A 419 -8.90 -28.84 6.38
C VAL A 419 -9.18 -28.02 7.64
N GLN A 420 -10.42 -27.50 7.74
CA GLN A 420 -10.90 -26.77 8.91
C GLN A 420 -11.00 -27.69 10.13
#